data_3d6324f43f31b5772ccb70a988867bfe
#
_entry.id   3d6324f43f31b5772ccb70a988867bfe
#
_cell.length_a   1.000
_cell.length_b   1.000
_cell.length_c   1.000
_cell.angle_alpha   90.00
_cell.angle_beta   90.00
_cell.angle_gamma   90.00
#
_symmetry.space_group_name_H-M   'P 1'
#
loop_
_entity.id
_entity.type
_entity.pdbx_description
1 polymer ?
#
loop_
_entity_poly.entity_id
_entity_poly.type
_entity_poly.pdbx_seq_one_letter_code
_entity_poly.pdbx_strand_id
1 'polypeptide(L)'
;LQFETYGGGNVWLDMLKDVEVLFTLRYWKLMFWTRLVEKMFAFTVFPFLVLGMMAASQNKERYVLHIWFFSVCAYFVIAAKYNFIHEYYQVPIIPVGCLFAGKFIADFFRKNTTGTWNKKVWLVLIMIAFVPIHSIYKLNKRLNYSDAYIKIGEDIKTNTEPDDLIIANQARESPHLFYYGQRKGWGVTLDQKLKPATLTEYVNKGARLYVMVGGNLEESDPELNGFLKSRHQFLKQDQRITLFKLIPQ
;
A
#
# COMPACT_ATOMS: atom_id res chain seq x y z
N LEU A 1 19.14 14.42 11.71
CA LEU A 1 17.88 13.77 11.32
C LEU A 1 17.20 13.30 12.60
N GLN A 2 16.50 14.20 13.29
CA GLN A 2 15.50 13.79 14.26
C GLN A 2 14.30 13.32 13.43
N PHE A 3 14.19 12.00 13.27
CA PHE A 3 12.89 11.41 13.15
C PHE A 3 12.19 11.73 14.48
N GLU A 4 11.27 12.66 14.51
CA GLU A 4 10.28 12.68 15.56
C GLU A 4 9.65 11.29 15.52
N THR A 5 10.05 10.47 16.47
CA THR A 5 9.47 9.16 16.67
C THR A 5 7.97 9.39 16.81
N TYR A 6 7.23 8.95 15.83
CA TYR A 6 5.79 8.69 15.98
C TYR A 6 5.62 8.08 17.36
N GLY A 7 4.84 8.77 18.20
CA GLY A 7 4.80 8.63 19.63
C GLY A 7 5.11 7.21 20.09
N GLY A 8 6.09 7.08 20.96
CA GLY A 8 6.58 5.81 21.50
C GLY A 8 5.57 5.05 22.35
N GLY A 9 4.32 5.00 21.90
CA GLY A 9 3.32 4.05 22.34
C GLY A 9 3.76 2.66 21.87
N ASN A 10 3.65 1.69 22.74
CA ASN A 10 3.94 0.30 22.45
C ASN A 10 3.07 -0.15 21.24
N VAL A 11 3.62 -0.04 20.03
CA VAL A 11 2.97 -0.44 18.77
C VAL A 11 2.34 -1.83 18.91
N TRP A 12 2.98 -2.71 19.66
CA TRP A 12 2.49 -4.06 19.97
C TRP A 12 1.20 -4.07 20.82
N LEU A 13 1.10 -3.18 21.81
CA LEU A 13 -0.12 -3.06 22.62
C LEU A 13 -1.27 -2.41 21.81
N ASP A 14 -0.95 -1.47 20.91
CA ASP A 14 -1.94 -0.88 20.03
C ASP A 14 -2.46 -1.87 18.99
N MET A 15 -1.66 -2.87 18.61
CA MET A 15 -2.13 -3.99 17.78
C MET A 15 -3.25 -4.80 18.43
N LEU A 16 -3.22 -4.93 19.75
CA LEU A 16 -4.20 -5.73 20.51
C LEU A 16 -5.46 -4.92 20.89
N LYS A 17 -5.44 -3.60 20.84
CA LYS A 17 -6.56 -2.75 21.28
C LYS A 17 -7.76 -2.75 20.33
N ASP A 18 -7.53 -2.95 19.03
CA ASP A 18 -8.60 -2.82 18.02
C ASP A 18 -9.04 -4.18 17.46
N VAL A 19 -9.27 -5.15 18.35
CA VAL A 19 -9.78 -6.48 17.98
C VAL A 19 -11.24 -6.44 17.50
N GLU A 20 -11.95 -5.34 17.73
CA GLU A 20 -13.34 -5.16 17.28
C GLU A 20 -13.52 -5.35 15.78
N VAL A 21 -12.49 -5.05 15.00
CA VAL A 21 -12.51 -5.24 13.55
C VAL A 21 -12.75 -6.70 13.16
N LEU A 22 -12.33 -7.67 14.00
CA LEU A 22 -12.54 -9.12 13.79
C LEU A 22 -14.02 -9.51 13.79
N PHE A 23 -14.86 -8.76 14.50
CA PHE A 23 -16.29 -9.05 14.61
C PHE A 23 -17.11 -8.44 13.46
N THR A 24 -16.45 -7.83 12.47
CA THR A 24 -17.10 -7.25 11.31
C THR A 24 -17.06 -8.18 10.09
N LEU A 25 -18.19 -8.38 9.41
CA LEU A 25 -18.24 -9.08 8.12
C LEU A 25 -17.31 -8.44 7.08
N ARG A 26 -17.11 -7.11 7.16
CA ARG A 26 -16.22 -6.37 6.27
C ARG A 26 -14.78 -6.85 6.39
N TYR A 27 -14.29 -7.14 7.60
CA TYR A 27 -12.95 -7.68 7.81
C TYR A 27 -12.78 -9.02 7.10
N TRP A 28 -13.67 -9.98 7.36
CA TRP A 28 -13.58 -11.33 6.80
C TRP A 28 -13.75 -11.36 5.28
N LYS A 29 -14.69 -10.56 4.73
CA LYS A 29 -14.84 -10.40 3.29
C LYS A 29 -13.57 -9.84 2.65
N LEU A 30 -12.97 -8.81 3.25
CA LEU A 30 -11.75 -8.21 2.75
C LEU A 30 -10.56 -9.18 2.83
N MET A 31 -10.35 -9.79 4.00
CA MET A 31 -9.20 -10.67 4.24
C MET A 31 -9.28 -11.94 3.42
N PHE A 32 -10.42 -12.62 3.46
CA PHE A 32 -10.58 -13.92 2.80
C PHE A 32 -10.80 -13.76 1.30
N TRP A 33 -11.83 -13.04 0.89
CA TRP A 33 -12.21 -13.00 -0.52
C TRP A 33 -11.30 -12.10 -1.35
N THR A 34 -11.21 -10.82 -0.98
CA THR A 34 -10.50 -9.84 -1.81
C THR A 34 -8.98 -10.04 -1.78
N ARG A 35 -8.42 -10.34 -0.60
CA ARG A 35 -6.96 -10.42 -0.48
C ARG A 35 -6.45 -11.84 -0.70
N LEU A 36 -6.96 -12.81 0.06
CA LEU A 36 -6.47 -14.18 -0.04
C LEU A 36 -6.86 -14.80 -1.38
N VAL A 37 -8.15 -14.92 -1.68
CA VAL A 37 -8.63 -15.63 -2.87
C VAL A 37 -8.30 -14.87 -4.16
N GLU A 38 -8.62 -13.57 -4.23
CA GLU A 38 -8.47 -12.79 -5.46
C GLU A 38 -7.04 -12.34 -5.70
N LYS A 39 -6.42 -11.63 -4.72
CA LYS A 39 -5.12 -10.97 -4.96
C LYS A 39 -3.94 -11.91 -4.83
N MET A 40 -3.92 -12.80 -3.83
CA MET A 40 -2.77 -13.65 -3.56
C MET A 40 -2.79 -14.95 -4.34
N PHE A 41 -3.96 -15.53 -4.55
CA PHE A 41 -4.09 -16.83 -5.23
C PHE A 41 -4.88 -16.75 -6.54
N ALA A 42 -5.13 -15.55 -7.08
CA ALA A 42 -5.70 -15.29 -8.40
C ALA A 42 -6.95 -16.14 -8.71
N PHE A 43 -7.80 -16.40 -7.71
CA PHE A 43 -8.97 -17.28 -7.72
C PHE A 43 -8.68 -18.75 -8.04
N THR A 44 -7.86 -19.02 -9.07
CA THR A 44 -7.63 -20.37 -9.61
C THR A 44 -6.63 -21.20 -8.82
N VAL A 45 -5.69 -20.56 -8.11
CA VAL A 45 -4.71 -21.27 -7.25
C VAL A 45 -5.33 -21.64 -5.89
N PHE A 46 -6.30 -20.86 -5.42
CA PHE A 46 -6.93 -21.10 -4.12
C PHE A 46 -7.56 -22.49 -3.98
N PRO A 47 -8.32 -23.04 -4.95
CA PRO A 47 -8.79 -24.42 -4.90
C PRO A 47 -7.65 -25.43 -4.78
N PHE A 48 -6.52 -25.21 -5.46
CA PHE A 48 -5.36 -26.11 -5.37
C PHE A 48 -4.72 -26.07 -3.99
N LEU A 49 -4.68 -24.89 -3.34
CA LEU A 49 -4.24 -24.75 -1.95
C LEU A 49 -5.14 -25.61 -1.04
N VAL A 50 -6.46 -25.45 -1.12
CA VAL A 50 -7.42 -26.18 -0.29
C VAL A 50 -7.29 -27.70 -0.51
N LEU A 51 -7.25 -28.13 -1.76
CA LEU A 51 -7.07 -29.53 -2.11
C LEU A 51 -5.71 -30.07 -1.64
N GLY A 52 -4.66 -29.27 -1.71
CA GLY A 52 -3.33 -29.62 -1.20
C GLY A 52 -3.30 -29.79 0.32
N MET A 53 -4.03 -28.96 1.06
CA MET A 53 -4.20 -29.11 2.50
C MET A 53 -4.95 -30.41 2.85
N MET A 54 -6.00 -30.73 2.07
CA MET A 54 -6.81 -31.93 2.27
C MET A 54 -6.13 -33.21 1.82
N ALA A 55 -5.16 -33.12 0.87
CA ALA A 55 -4.49 -34.29 0.31
C ALA A 55 -3.83 -35.12 1.41
N ALA A 56 -4.22 -36.40 1.49
CA ALA A 56 -3.64 -37.33 2.43
C ALA A 56 -2.16 -37.51 2.16
N SER A 57 -1.30 -37.08 3.08
CA SER A 57 0.14 -37.37 3.09
C SER A 57 0.44 -38.20 4.32
N GLN A 58 1.13 -39.29 4.14
CA GLN A 58 1.63 -40.12 5.26
C GLN A 58 2.91 -39.54 5.88
N ASN A 59 3.48 -38.51 5.30
CA ASN A 59 4.74 -37.92 5.73
C ASN A 59 4.55 -36.89 6.85
N LYS A 60 5.44 -36.92 7.84
CA LYS A 60 5.46 -35.96 8.96
C LYS A 60 5.59 -34.49 8.52
N GLU A 61 6.17 -34.25 7.35
CA GLU A 61 6.31 -32.91 6.72
C GLU A 61 4.96 -32.18 6.55
N ARG A 62 3.87 -32.91 6.41
CA ARG A 62 2.52 -32.35 6.33
C ARG A 62 2.18 -31.51 7.56
N TYR A 63 2.55 -31.97 8.75
CA TYR A 63 2.25 -31.25 9.99
C TYR A 63 2.99 -29.93 10.05
N VAL A 64 4.22 -29.86 9.56
CA VAL A 64 5.02 -28.62 9.52
C VAL A 64 4.32 -27.57 8.65
N LEU A 65 3.85 -27.94 7.46
CA LEU A 65 3.11 -27.01 6.59
C LEU A 65 1.80 -26.54 7.20
N HIS A 66 1.07 -27.43 7.87
CA HIS A 66 -0.19 -27.06 8.55
C HIS A 66 0.09 -26.15 9.75
N ILE A 67 1.10 -26.45 10.56
CA ILE A 67 1.51 -25.58 11.67
C ILE A 67 1.90 -24.20 11.15
N TRP A 68 2.70 -24.13 10.07
CA TRP A 68 3.05 -22.86 9.46
C TRP A 68 1.81 -22.08 8.99
N PHE A 69 0.91 -22.75 8.25
CA PHE A 69 -0.33 -22.12 7.78
C PHE A 69 -1.18 -21.56 8.92
N PHE A 70 -1.42 -22.37 9.96
CA PHE A 70 -2.20 -21.93 11.10
C PHE A 70 -1.51 -20.85 11.93
N SER A 71 -0.17 -20.86 12.00
CA SER A 71 0.59 -19.77 12.64
C SER A 71 0.40 -18.44 11.90
N VAL A 72 0.36 -18.46 10.56
CA VAL A 72 0.06 -17.26 9.76
C VAL A 72 -1.41 -16.83 9.95
N CYS A 73 -2.35 -17.78 10.04
CA CYS A 73 -3.74 -17.45 10.36
C CYS A 73 -3.88 -16.82 11.76
N ALA A 74 -3.17 -17.35 12.75
CA ALA A 74 -3.11 -16.76 14.09
C ALA A 74 -2.55 -15.33 14.07
N TYR A 75 -1.49 -15.11 13.28
CA TYR A 75 -0.95 -13.77 13.06
C TYR A 75 -2.00 -12.81 12.47
N PHE A 76 -2.84 -13.25 11.53
CA PHE A 76 -3.91 -12.40 10.98
C PHE A 76 -4.92 -11.98 12.04
N VAL A 77 -5.20 -12.85 13.00
CA VAL A 77 -6.09 -12.54 14.13
C VAL A 77 -5.41 -11.58 15.12
N ILE A 78 -4.15 -11.87 15.51
CA ILE A 78 -3.42 -11.05 16.49
C ILE A 78 -3.18 -9.63 15.95
N ALA A 79 -2.77 -9.50 14.68
CA ALA A 79 -2.49 -8.21 14.04
C ALA A 79 -3.66 -7.73 13.16
N ALA A 80 -4.91 -7.93 13.60
CA ALA A 80 -6.11 -7.72 12.79
C ALA A 80 -6.22 -6.31 12.22
N LYS A 81 -6.00 -5.28 13.03
CA LYS A 81 -6.04 -3.87 12.60
C LYS A 81 -5.07 -3.58 11.47
N TYR A 82 -3.81 -3.97 11.62
CA TYR A 82 -2.77 -3.73 10.63
C TYR A 82 -3.03 -4.53 9.35
N ASN A 83 -3.47 -5.78 9.51
CA ASN A 83 -3.93 -6.59 8.39
C ASN A 83 -5.13 -5.97 7.68
N PHE A 84 -6.04 -5.29 8.39
CA PHE A 84 -7.18 -4.61 7.78
C PHE A 84 -6.75 -3.38 6.97
N ILE A 85 -5.82 -2.58 7.49
CA ILE A 85 -5.35 -1.35 6.84
C ILE A 85 -4.43 -1.66 5.67
N HIS A 86 -3.45 -2.56 5.85
CA HIS A 86 -2.39 -2.80 4.90
C HIS A 86 -2.43 -4.21 4.32
N GLU A 87 -2.46 -4.33 3.00
CA GLU A 87 -2.54 -5.63 2.32
C GLU A 87 -1.23 -6.42 2.30
N TYR A 88 -0.09 -5.78 2.46
CA TYR A 88 1.21 -6.46 2.44
C TYR A 88 1.49 -7.30 3.70
N TYR A 89 0.76 -7.08 4.78
CA TYR A 89 0.89 -7.93 5.97
C TYR A 89 0.40 -9.38 5.75
N GLN A 90 -0.35 -9.65 4.68
CA GLN A 90 -0.79 -11.02 4.34
C GLN A 90 0.23 -11.81 3.50
N VAL A 91 1.29 -11.17 3.00
CA VAL A 91 2.34 -11.82 2.20
C VAL A 91 2.88 -13.12 2.82
N PRO A 92 3.04 -13.26 4.15
CA PRO A 92 3.53 -14.50 4.75
C PRO A 92 2.72 -15.77 4.44
N ILE A 93 1.45 -15.65 3.99
CA ILE A 93 0.64 -16.82 3.61
C ILE A 93 1.00 -17.37 2.22
N ILE A 94 1.61 -16.55 1.36
CA ILE A 94 1.89 -16.94 -0.04
C ILE A 94 2.82 -18.15 -0.10
N PRO A 95 3.98 -18.19 0.58
CA PRO A 95 4.88 -19.33 0.48
C PRO A 95 4.21 -20.65 0.90
N VAL A 96 3.55 -20.69 2.05
CA VAL A 96 2.92 -21.91 2.53
C VAL A 96 1.72 -22.32 1.67
N GLY A 97 0.95 -21.34 1.17
CA GLY A 97 -0.16 -21.60 0.25
C GLY A 97 0.31 -22.14 -1.10
N CYS A 98 1.41 -21.61 -1.63
CA CYS A 98 2.04 -22.13 -2.86
C CYS A 98 2.58 -23.55 -2.67
N LEU A 99 3.13 -23.88 -1.50
CA LEU A 99 3.58 -25.25 -1.20
C LEU A 99 2.42 -26.25 -1.20
N PHE A 100 1.28 -25.91 -0.61
CA PHE A 100 0.09 -26.75 -0.68
C PHE A 100 -0.44 -26.89 -2.10
N ALA A 101 -0.58 -25.78 -2.83
CA ALA A 101 -1.05 -25.81 -4.21
C ALA A 101 -0.09 -26.62 -5.12
N GLY A 102 1.23 -26.40 -5.00
CA GLY A 102 2.24 -27.13 -5.73
C GLY A 102 2.21 -28.62 -5.43
N LYS A 103 2.04 -29.00 -4.17
CA LYS A 103 1.89 -30.42 -3.78
C LYS A 103 0.68 -31.06 -4.46
N PHE A 104 -0.48 -30.41 -4.42
CA PHE A 104 -1.66 -30.93 -5.12
C PHE A 104 -1.42 -31.07 -6.61
N ILE A 105 -0.86 -30.06 -7.25
CA ILE A 105 -0.57 -30.06 -8.69
C ILE A 105 0.39 -31.20 -9.04
N ALA A 106 1.48 -31.36 -8.29
CA ALA A 106 2.45 -32.45 -8.51
C ALA A 106 1.80 -33.83 -8.37
N ASP A 107 1.03 -34.07 -7.30
CA ASP A 107 0.32 -35.32 -7.08
C ASP A 107 -0.75 -35.58 -8.15
N PHE A 108 -1.42 -34.54 -8.60
CA PHE A 108 -2.40 -34.63 -9.68
C PHE A 108 -1.78 -35.05 -10.99
N PHE A 109 -0.68 -34.40 -11.41
CA PHE A 109 0.00 -34.77 -12.65
C PHE A 109 0.60 -36.16 -12.58
N ARG A 110 1.24 -36.52 -11.48
CA ARG A 110 1.78 -37.88 -11.29
C ARG A 110 0.73 -38.98 -11.48
N LYS A 111 -0.52 -38.72 -11.07
CA LYS A 111 -1.61 -39.70 -11.20
C LYS A 111 -2.32 -39.70 -12.55
N ASN A 112 -2.24 -38.61 -13.32
CA ASN A 112 -3.07 -38.42 -14.51
C ASN A 112 -2.28 -38.30 -15.83
N THR A 113 -0.94 -38.35 -15.82
CA THR A 113 -0.11 -38.23 -17.05
C THR A 113 0.39 -39.57 -17.60
N THR A 114 0.01 -40.68 -16.98
CA THR A 114 0.32 -42.05 -17.52
C THR A 114 -0.70 -42.38 -18.59
N GLY A 115 -0.56 -41.79 -19.79
CA GLY A 115 -1.46 -42.03 -20.92
C GLY A 115 -1.84 -40.75 -21.69
N THR A 116 -2.98 -40.80 -22.38
CA THR A 116 -3.50 -39.64 -23.10
C THR A 116 -3.99 -38.55 -22.15
N TRP A 117 -3.66 -37.31 -22.43
CA TRP A 117 -4.10 -36.14 -21.65
C TRP A 117 -5.63 -36.06 -21.66
N ASN A 118 -6.21 -36.22 -20.49
CA ASN A 118 -7.64 -36.16 -20.31
C ASN A 118 -8.13 -34.71 -20.05
N LYS A 119 -9.45 -34.51 -20.10
CA LYS A 119 -10.08 -33.18 -19.87
C LYS A 119 -9.68 -32.55 -18.52
N LYS A 120 -9.39 -33.36 -17.49
CA LYS A 120 -9.00 -32.87 -16.16
C LYS A 120 -7.61 -32.22 -16.18
N VAL A 121 -6.66 -32.81 -16.95
CA VAL A 121 -5.31 -32.25 -17.13
C VAL A 121 -5.38 -30.90 -17.83
N TRP A 122 -6.17 -30.80 -18.90
CA TRP A 122 -6.37 -29.52 -19.59
C TRP A 122 -7.00 -28.48 -18.70
N LEU A 123 -8.00 -28.81 -17.87
CA LEU A 123 -8.62 -27.90 -16.93
C LEU A 123 -7.58 -27.32 -15.95
N VAL A 124 -6.74 -28.19 -15.35
CA VAL A 124 -5.68 -27.74 -14.43
C VAL A 124 -4.68 -26.83 -15.12
N LEU A 125 -4.25 -27.16 -16.35
CA LEU A 125 -3.34 -26.32 -17.13
C LEU A 125 -3.95 -24.95 -17.45
N ILE A 126 -5.22 -24.89 -17.83
CA ILE A 126 -5.94 -23.63 -18.08
C ILE A 126 -5.98 -22.78 -16.81
N MET A 127 -6.29 -23.41 -15.66
CA MET A 127 -6.31 -22.71 -14.38
C MET A 127 -4.93 -22.15 -14.00
N ILE A 128 -3.86 -22.89 -14.24
CA ILE A 128 -2.48 -22.40 -14.03
C ILE A 128 -2.14 -21.26 -15.00
N ALA A 129 -2.47 -21.41 -16.30
CA ALA A 129 -2.23 -20.37 -17.29
C ALA A 129 -3.01 -19.06 -17.03
N PHE A 130 -4.15 -19.16 -16.34
CA PHE A 130 -4.93 -17.98 -15.95
C PHE A 130 -4.18 -17.08 -14.96
N VAL A 131 -3.31 -17.64 -14.11
CA VAL A 131 -2.59 -16.89 -13.07
C VAL A 131 -1.78 -15.72 -13.63
N PRO A 132 -0.85 -15.93 -14.58
CA PRO A 132 -0.08 -14.82 -15.15
C PRO A 132 -0.97 -13.82 -15.90
N ILE A 133 -2.01 -14.27 -16.59
CA ILE A 133 -2.95 -13.41 -17.32
C ILE A 133 -3.66 -12.47 -16.32
N HIS A 134 -4.22 -13.02 -15.25
CA HIS A 134 -4.87 -12.24 -14.20
C HIS A 134 -3.89 -11.28 -13.50
N SER A 135 -2.68 -11.74 -13.23
CA SER A 135 -1.64 -10.93 -12.58
C SER A 135 -1.21 -9.75 -13.45
N ILE A 136 -0.98 -9.97 -14.75
CA ILE A 136 -0.64 -8.92 -15.72
C ILE A 136 -1.79 -7.91 -15.83
N TYR A 137 -3.03 -8.36 -15.91
CA TYR A 137 -4.20 -7.48 -15.95
C TYR A 137 -4.28 -6.57 -14.71
N LYS A 138 -4.11 -7.15 -13.52
CA LYS A 138 -4.13 -6.38 -12.26
C LYS A 138 -2.93 -5.43 -12.13
N LEU A 139 -1.76 -5.87 -12.56
CA LEU A 139 -0.54 -5.07 -12.55
C LEU A 139 -0.68 -3.87 -13.50
N ASN A 140 -1.16 -4.10 -14.71
CA ASN A 140 -1.34 -3.04 -15.72
C ASN A 140 -2.28 -1.94 -15.21
N LYS A 141 -3.37 -2.34 -14.52
CA LYS A 141 -4.29 -1.38 -13.87
C LYS A 141 -3.61 -0.58 -12.75
N ARG A 142 -2.60 -1.15 -12.07
CA ARG A 142 -1.84 -0.46 -11.02
C ARG A 142 -0.71 0.40 -11.56
N LEU A 143 -0.09 0.01 -12.67
CA LEU A 143 1.01 0.75 -13.29
C LEU A 143 0.54 1.94 -14.14
N ASN A 144 -0.72 1.96 -14.56
CA ASN A 144 -1.33 3.13 -15.19
C ASN A 144 -1.62 4.24 -14.15
N TYR A 145 -0.56 4.67 -13.46
CA TYR A 145 -0.60 5.87 -12.64
C TYR A 145 -0.68 7.09 -13.55
N SER A 146 -1.45 8.09 -13.12
CA SER A 146 -1.38 9.39 -13.78
C SER A 146 0.02 9.97 -13.61
N ASP A 147 0.60 10.52 -14.67
CA ASP A 147 1.90 11.24 -14.64
C ASP A 147 1.89 12.47 -13.72
N ALA A 148 0.78 12.71 -13.03
CA ALA A 148 0.57 13.89 -12.22
C ALA A 148 1.69 14.09 -11.18
N TYR A 149 2.05 13.04 -10.42
CA TYR A 149 3.12 13.17 -9.42
C TYR A 149 4.50 13.37 -10.03
N ILE A 150 4.75 12.82 -11.22
CA ILE A 150 6.01 13.03 -11.95
C ILE A 150 6.11 14.50 -12.35
N LYS A 151 5.05 15.06 -12.96
CA LYS A 151 4.99 16.46 -13.37
C LYS A 151 5.10 17.43 -12.18
N ILE A 152 4.43 17.11 -11.07
CA ILE A 152 4.57 17.90 -9.84
C ILE A 152 6.01 17.81 -9.30
N GLY A 153 6.63 16.64 -9.37
CA GLY A 153 8.05 16.48 -9.02
C GLY A 153 8.99 17.32 -9.86
N GLU A 154 8.72 17.48 -11.15
CA GLU A 154 9.45 18.37 -12.05
C GLU A 154 9.22 19.85 -11.68
N ASP A 155 7.97 20.23 -11.39
CA ASP A 155 7.65 21.59 -10.91
C ASP A 155 8.40 21.89 -9.59
N ILE A 156 8.49 20.95 -8.67
CA ILE A 156 9.26 21.09 -7.43
C ILE A 156 10.75 21.32 -7.73
N LYS A 157 11.36 20.46 -8.56
CA LYS A 157 12.78 20.57 -8.94
C LYS A 157 13.13 21.90 -9.60
N THR A 158 12.25 22.37 -10.48
CA THR A 158 12.45 23.62 -11.22
C THR A 158 12.41 24.84 -10.30
N ASN A 159 11.66 24.78 -9.20
CA ASN A 159 11.44 25.92 -8.31
C ASN A 159 12.23 25.84 -6.99
N THR A 160 13.12 24.85 -6.84
CA THR A 160 13.93 24.66 -5.63
C THR A 160 15.33 24.18 -5.93
N GLU A 161 16.30 24.56 -5.09
CA GLU A 161 17.65 24.01 -5.09
C GLU A 161 17.69 22.62 -4.45
N PRO A 162 18.72 21.78 -4.71
CA PRO A 162 18.80 20.41 -4.21
C PRO A 162 18.65 20.25 -2.67
N ASP A 163 19.17 21.23 -1.92
CA ASP A 163 19.14 21.20 -0.45
C ASP A 163 17.93 21.90 0.17
N ASP A 164 17.08 22.50 -0.65
CA ASP A 164 15.87 23.16 -0.17
C ASP A 164 14.88 22.15 0.41
N LEU A 165 14.25 22.54 1.51
CA LEU A 165 13.17 21.76 2.12
C LEU A 165 11.81 22.21 1.60
N ILE A 166 10.87 21.28 1.49
CA ILE A 166 9.52 21.57 1.01
C ILE A 166 8.46 21.24 2.07
N ILE A 167 7.34 21.93 1.98
CA ILE A 167 6.12 21.59 2.72
C ILE A 167 5.13 21.00 1.72
N ALA A 168 4.81 19.72 1.87
CA ALA A 168 3.88 19.00 0.99
C ALA A 168 2.53 18.83 1.68
N ASN A 169 1.53 19.59 1.24
CA ASN A 169 0.15 19.49 1.73
C ASN A 169 -0.70 18.66 0.76
N GLN A 170 -1.21 17.52 1.21
CA GLN A 170 -1.91 16.56 0.35
C GLN A 170 -2.98 15.78 1.14
N ALA A 171 -3.89 15.14 0.43
CA ALA A 171 -5.04 14.44 1.03
C ALA A 171 -4.64 13.29 2.00
N ARG A 172 -3.45 12.74 1.84
CA ARG A 172 -2.88 11.69 2.72
C ARG A 172 -1.39 11.87 2.80
N GLU A 173 -0.77 11.53 3.92
CA GLU A 173 0.67 11.44 4.02
C GLU A 173 1.20 10.48 2.95
N SER A 174 1.99 10.98 2.03
CA SER A 174 2.52 10.20 0.92
C SER A 174 3.94 10.66 0.61
N PRO A 175 4.89 9.74 0.48
CA PRO A 175 6.27 10.09 0.15
C PRO A 175 6.47 10.47 -1.32
N HIS A 176 5.45 10.35 -2.16
CA HIS A 176 5.58 10.51 -3.62
C HIS A 176 6.13 11.88 -4.01
N LEU A 177 5.66 12.97 -3.40
CA LEU A 177 6.16 14.32 -3.72
C LEU A 177 7.64 14.50 -3.38
N PHE A 178 8.06 13.98 -2.23
CA PHE A 178 9.45 14.00 -1.81
C PHE A 178 10.33 13.14 -2.72
N TYR A 179 9.82 11.98 -3.14
CA TYR A 179 10.52 11.06 -4.01
C TYR A 179 10.70 11.64 -5.42
N TYR A 180 9.61 12.04 -6.08
CA TYR A 180 9.68 12.58 -7.45
C TYR A 180 10.29 13.97 -7.50
N GLY A 181 10.06 14.81 -6.48
CA GLY A 181 10.70 16.11 -6.31
C GLY A 181 12.18 16.03 -5.92
N GLN A 182 12.64 14.87 -5.43
CA GLN A 182 13.99 14.67 -4.88
C GLN A 182 14.33 15.73 -3.82
N ARG A 183 13.36 16.05 -2.97
CA ARG A 183 13.50 17.03 -1.88
C ARG A 183 13.06 16.39 -0.57
N LYS A 184 13.62 16.91 0.53
CA LYS A 184 13.21 16.58 1.89
C LYS A 184 12.22 17.62 2.40
N GLY A 185 11.58 17.37 3.54
CA GLY A 185 10.70 18.36 4.14
C GLY A 185 9.61 17.75 5.00
N TRP A 186 8.50 18.45 5.12
CA TRP A 186 7.37 18.10 5.98
C TRP A 186 6.14 17.75 5.16
N GLY A 187 5.53 16.62 5.47
CA GLY A 187 4.20 16.24 4.98
C GLY A 187 3.13 16.79 5.91
N VAL A 188 2.12 17.43 5.35
CA VAL A 188 0.93 17.89 6.06
C VAL A 188 -0.29 17.34 5.34
N THR A 189 -1.26 16.81 6.09
CA THR A 189 -2.50 16.33 5.48
C THR A 189 -3.52 17.46 5.37
N LEU A 190 -4.41 17.41 4.36
CA LEU A 190 -5.37 18.48 4.10
C LEU A 190 -6.38 18.69 5.24
N ASP A 191 -6.60 17.69 6.06
CA ASP A 191 -7.43 17.75 7.28
C ASP A 191 -6.69 18.43 8.46
N GLN A 192 -5.37 18.44 8.42
CA GLN A 192 -4.53 19.17 9.37
C GLN A 192 -4.34 20.61 8.86
N LYS A 193 -5.18 21.53 9.31
CA LYS A 193 -5.01 22.94 8.96
C LYS A 193 -3.64 23.43 9.41
N LEU A 194 -2.80 23.79 8.46
CA LEU A 194 -1.46 24.33 8.71
C LEU A 194 -1.60 25.79 9.18
N LYS A 195 -1.32 26.03 10.45
CA LYS A 195 -1.36 27.39 10.99
C LYS A 195 -0.23 28.26 10.44
N PRO A 196 -0.45 29.56 10.20
CA PRO A 196 0.60 30.52 9.77
C PRO A 196 1.87 30.48 10.64
N ALA A 197 1.72 30.32 11.95
CA ALA A 197 2.85 30.23 12.88
C ALA A 197 3.72 28.99 12.61
N THR A 198 3.09 27.82 12.38
CA THR A 198 3.79 26.57 12.07
C THR A 198 4.47 26.65 10.69
N LEU A 199 3.83 27.29 9.71
CA LEU A 199 4.45 27.53 8.41
C LEU A 199 5.70 28.42 8.55
N THR A 200 5.61 29.49 9.34
CA THR A 200 6.75 30.38 9.63
C THR A 200 7.90 29.60 10.30
N GLU A 201 7.58 28.72 11.24
CA GLU A 201 8.57 27.83 11.86
C GLU A 201 9.29 26.94 10.82
N TYR A 202 8.54 26.34 9.89
CA TYR A 202 9.14 25.53 8.83
C TYR A 202 10.00 26.38 7.86
N VAL A 203 9.58 27.60 7.55
CA VAL A 203 10.39 28.54 6.74
C VAL A 203 11.72 28.83 7.45
N ASN A 204 11.70 29.08 8.74
CA ASN A 204 12.91 29.31 9.54
C ASN A 204 13.81 28.05 9.64
N LYS A 205 13.21 26.85 9.56
CA LYS A 205 13.93 25.58 9.47
C LYS A 205 14.44 25.24 8.05
N GLY A 206 14.24 26.11 7.07
CA GLY A 206 14.76 25.96 5.73
C GLY A 206 13.74 25.56 4.68
N ALA A 207 12.45 25.60 4.95
CA ALA A 207 11.44 25.39 3.89
C ALA A 207 11.49 26.52 2.87
N ARG A 208 11.51 26.17 1.58
CA ARG A 208 11.59 27.10 0.45
C ARG A 208 10.43 26.97 -0.53
N LEU A 209 9.67 25.89 -0.46
CA LEU A 209 8.49 25.68 -1.30
C LEU A 209 7.34 25.10 -0.49
N TYR A 210 6.16 25.65 -0.69
CA TYR A 210 4.90 25.07 -0.26
C TYR A 210 4.19 24.48 -1.48
N VAL A 211 3.80 23.21 -1.38
CA VAL A 211 3.12 22.44 -2.44
C VAL A 211 1.83 21.88 -1.89
N MET A 212 0.70 22.31 -2.43
CA MET A 212 -0.60 21.69 -2.14
C MET A 212 -1.06 20.87 -3.34
N VAL A 213 -1.49 19.63 -3.10
CA VAL A 213 -1.98 18.72 -4.15
C VAL A 213 -3.44 18.41 -3.95
N GLY A 214 -4.21 18.53 -5.05
CA GLY A 214 -5.60 18.05 -5.09
C GLY A 214 -6.62 18.98 -4.46
N GLY A 215 -6.42 20.30 -4.54
CA GLY A 215 -7.40 21.24 -4.02
C GLY A 215 -7.14 22.69 -4.41
N ASN A 216 -8.12 23.52 -4.15
CA ASN A 216 -7.99 24.97 -4.22
C ASN A 216 -7.76 25.50 -2.79
N LEU A 217 -6.58 26.06 -2.55
CA LEU A 217 -6.21 26.56 -1.22
C LEU A 217 -7.13 27.72 -0.78
N GLU A 218 -7.61 28.49 -1.73
CA GLU A 218 -8.52 29.62 -1.45
C GLU A 218 -9.87 29.16 -0.91
N GLU A 219 -10.35 28.00 -1.36
CA GLU A 219 -11.61 27.39 -0.89
C GLU A 219 -11.42 26.56 0.39
N SER A 220 -10.31 25.82 0.47
CA SER A 220 -10.06 24.87 1.57
C SER A 220 -9.51 25.53 2.83
N ASP A 221 -8.67 26.56 2.69
CA ASP A 221 -8.05 27.31 3.78
C ASP A 221 -7.79 28.78 3.38
N PRO A 222 -8.82 29.64 3.40
CA PRO A 222 -8.71 31.05 3.02
C PRO A 222 -7.71 31.83 3.89
N GLU A 223 -7.56 31.49 5.17
CA GLU A 223 -6.64 32.14 6.10
C GLU A 223 -5.19 31.87 5.71
N LEU A 224 -4.84 30.62 5.49
CA LEU A 224 -3.51 30.23 5.05
C LEU A 224 -3.21 30.81 3.65
N ASN A 225 -4.18 30.79 2.73
CA ASN A 225 -4.03 31.37 1.40
C ASN A 225 -3.73 32.88 1.47
N GLY A 226 -4.50 33.62 2.29
CA GLY A 226 -4.26 35.05 2.53
C GLY A 226 -2.87 35.32 3.12
N PHE A 227 -2.45 34.51 4.09
CA PHE A 227 -1.12 34.62 4.67
C PHE A 227 -0.02 34.35 3.64
N LEU A 228 -0.13 33.28 2.85
CA LEU A 228 0.84 32.93 1.80
C LEU A 228 0.92 34.02 0.73
N LYS A 229 -0.21 34.52 0.24
CA LYS A 229 -0.25 35.61 -0.77
C LYS A 229 0.34 36.91 -0.25
N SER A 230 0.24 37.21 1.05
CA SER A 230 0.75 38.46 1.63
C SER A 230 2.25 38.46 1.91
N ARG A 231 2.87 37.30 2.11
CA ARG A 231 4.27 37.18 2.59
C ARG A 231 5.19 36.37 1.71
N HIS A 232 4.65 35.63 0.76
CA HIS A 232 5.38 34.68 -0.05
C HIS A 232 5.04 34.86 -1.54
N GLN A 233 5.88 34.35 -2.41
CA GLN A 233 5.68 34.48 -3.84
C GLN A 233 4.75 33.37 -4.37
N PHE A 234 3.61 33.75 -4.92
CA PHE A 234 2.76 32.84 -5.67
C PHE A 234 3.46 32.43 -6.97
N LEU A 235 3.54 31.13 -7.25
CA LEU A 235 4.17 30.60 -8.45
C LEU A 235 3.15 30.06 -9.45
N LYS A 236 2.25 29.17 -8.98
CA LYS A 236 1.34 28.45 -9.86
C LYS A 236 0.13 27.92 -9.11
N GLN A 237 -1.02 27.95 -9.77
CA GLN A 237 -2.20 27.21 -9.36
C GLN A 237 -2.89 26.63 -10.59
N ASP A 238 -3.15 25.35 -10.58
CA ASP A 238 -4.00 24.66 -11.55
C ASP A 238 -4.94 23.66 -10.82
N GLN A 239 -5.69 22.87 -11.55
CA GLN A 239 -6.61 21.88 -10.94
C GLN A 239 -5.91 20.80 -10.10
N ARG A 240 -4.58 20.69 -10.20
CA ARG A 240 -3.80 19.63 -9.56
C ARG A 240 -2.97 20.13 -8.40
N ILE A 241 -2.43 21.34 -8.51
CA ILE A 241 -1.48 21.86 -7.54
C ILE A 241 -1.63 23.36 -7.31
N THR A 242 -1.25 23.79 -6.12
CA THR A 242 -0.96 25.18 -5.77
C THR A 242 0.46 25.25 -5.22
N LEU A 243 1.28 26.17 -5.76
CA LEU A 243 2.68 26.36 -5.42
C LEU A 243 2.95 27.78 -4.94
N PHE A 244 3.68 27.90 -3.81
CA PHE A 244 4.22 29.14 -3.31
C PHE A 244 5.70 28.99 -3.00
N LYS A 245 6.52 29.91 -3.50
CA LYS A 245 7.92 30.04 -3.08
C LYS A 245 7.96 30.75 -1.73
N LEU A 246 8.53 30.09 -0.74
CA LEU A 246 8.61 30.59 0.62
C LEU A 246 9.84 31.49 0.78
N ILE A 247 9.60 32.71 1.23
CA ILE A 247 10.65 33.73 1.41
C ILE A 247 11.00 33.75 2.89
N PRO A 248 12.28 33.56 3.27
CA PRO A 248 12.76 33.78 4.65
C PRO A 248 12.44 35.18 5.12
N GLN A 249 12.01 35.28 6.37
CA GLN A 249 11.70 36.60 6.99
C GLN A 249 12.84 37.04 7.88
#